data_d6f4bc6748abb0221b8ef84bfd0e3031
#
_entry.id   d6f4bc6748abb0221b8ef84bfd0e3031
#
_cell.length_a   1.000
_cell.length_b   1.000
_cell.length_c   1.000
_cell.angle_alpha   90.00
_cell.angle_beta   90.00
_cell.angle_gamma   90.00
#
_symmetry.space_group_name_H-M   'P 1'
#
loop_
_entity.id
_entity.type
_entity.pdbx_description
1 polymer ?
#
loop_
_entity_poly.entity_id
_entity_poly.type
_entity_poly.pdbx_seq_one_letter_code
_entity_poly.pdbx_strand_id
1 'polypeptide(L)'
;AILFSPIGEEIFFRGMLQRALEERFSVRTSTWLECLAFGFVHLCHHGVVLGASGLMLLPRSAPIWFVLMVLVAHLFAWLRKRSESLYPAIAAHAAFNFVMGTCIFLALWPASSEL
;
A
#
# COMPACT_ATOMS: atom_id res chain seq x y z
N ALA A 1 6.50 1.15 -12.65
CA ALA A 1 5.99 1.25 -11.27
C ALA A 1 4.48 1.01 -11.20
N ILE A 2 3.63 1.67 -12.03
CA ILE A 2 2.15 1.63 -11.92
C ILE A 2 1.54 0.23 -12.11
N LEU A 3 2.13 -0.62 -12.96
CA LEU A 3 1.62 -1.97 -13.24
C LEU A 3 2.46 -3.08 -12.59
N PHE A 4 3.77 -2.99 -12.67
CA PHE A 4 4.65 -4.08 -12.21
C PHE A 4 4.71 -4.19 -10.68
N SER A 5 4.72 -3.05 -9.96
CA SER A 5 4.72 -3.05 -8.50
C SER A 5 3.44 -3.69 -7.92
N PRO A 6 2.21 -3.30 -8.35
CA PRO A 6 1.00 -3.96 -7.91
C PRO A 6 0.96 -5.46 -8.12
N ILE A 7 1.45 -5.96 -9.25
CA ILE A 7 1.47 -7.41 -9.53
C ILE A 7 2.34 -8.13 -8.49
N GLY A 8 3.58 -7.66 -8.29
CA GLY A 8 4.51 -8.26 -7.34
C GLY A 8 4.00 -8.16 -5.90
N GLU A 9 3.46 -7.01 -5.52
CA GLU A 9 2.94 -6.78 -4.17
C GLU A 9 1.71 -7.63 -3.88
N GLU A 10 0.75 -7.73 -4.81
CA GLU A 10 -0.43 -8.58 -4.60
C GLU A 10 -0.08 -10.07 -4.55
N ILE A 11 0.86 -10.54 -5.37
CA ILE A 11 1.37 -11.90 -5.28
C ILE A 11 2.01 -12.15 -3.90
N PHE A 12 2.84 -11.23 -3.43
CA PHE A 12 3.52 -11.37 -2.16
C PHE A 12 2.54 -11.30 -0.98
N PHE A 13 1.77 -10.21 -0.85
CA PHE A 13 0.90 -9.98 0.31
C PHE A 13 -0.32 -10.91 0.31
N ARG A 14 -1.08 -10.98 -0.79
CA ARG A 14 -2.35 -11.74 -0.87
C ARG A 14 -2.16 -13.16 -1.36
N GLY A 15 -1.12 -13.40 -2.12
CA GLY A 15 -0.79 -14.74 -2.61
C GLY A 15 0.00 -15.57 -1.61
N MET A 16 1.08 -15.03 -1.05
CA MET A 16 2.03 -15.77 -0.21
C MET A 16 1.85 -15.49 1.28
N LEU A 17 2.00 -14.23 1.71
CA LEU A 17 2.00 -13.86 3.12
C LEU A 17 0.67 -14.22 3.80
N GLN A 18 -0.45 -13.84 3.19
CA GLN A 18 -1.76 -14.13 3.75
C GLN A 18 -2.00 -15.64 3.90
N ARG A 19 -1.61 -16.45 2.90
CA ARG A 19 -1.74 -17.92 2.99
C ARG A 19 -0.87 -18.50 4.11
N ALA A 20 0.38 -18.07 4.21
CA ALA A 20 1.28 -18.51 5.27
C ALA A 20 0.75 -18.16 6.68
N LEU A 21 0.12 -17.00 6.83
CA LEU A 21 -0.52 -16.61 8.08
C LEU A 21 -1.79 -17.44 8.37
N GLU A 22 -2.58 -17.76 7.35
CA GLU A 22 -3.80 -18.59 7.49
C GLU A 22 -3.52 -20.04 7.91
N GLU A 23 -2.29 -20.53 7.74
CA GLU A 23 -1.85 -21.83 8.28
C GLU A 23 -1.73 -21.83 9.82
N ARG A 24 -1.60 -20.65 10.45
CA ARG A 24 -1.34 -20.52 11.89
C ARG A 24 -2.40 -19.72 12.62
N PHE A 25 -3.12 -18.86 11.94
CA PHE A 25 -4.09 -17.94 12.50
C PHE A 25 -5.44 -18.04 11.81
N SER A 26 -6.48 -17.51 12.46
CA SER A 26 -7.78 -17.36 11.80
C SER A 26 -7.69 -16.47 10.59
N VAL A 27 -8.57 -16.64 9.61
CA VAL A 27 -8.67 -15.81 8.39
C VAL A 27 -8.75 -14.32 8.73
N ARG A 28 -9.51 -13.97 9.77
CA ARG A 28 -9.64 -12.57 10.23
C ARG A 28 -8.32 -12.02 10.75
N THR A 29 -7.64 -12.77 11.61
CA THR A 29 -6.35 -12.37 12.18
C THR A 29 -5.29 -12.24 11.09
N SER A 30 -5.22 -13.21 10.18
CA SER A 30 -4.29 -13.20 9.04
C SER A 30 -4.48 -11.98 8.15
N THR A 31 -5.74 -11.60 7.87
CA THR A 31 -6.05 -10.40 7.10
C THR A 31 -5.56 -9.13 7.80
N TRP A 32 -5.80 -9.00 9.12
CA TRP A 32 -5.31 -7.85 9.86
C TRP A 32 -3.79 -7.77 9.87
N LEU A 33 -3.10 -8.89 10.14
CA LEU A 33 -1.64 -8.93 10.17
C LEU A 33 -1.03 -8.57 8.80
N GLU A 34 -1.60 -9.10 7.74
CA GLU A 34 -1.16 -8.79 6.37
C GLU A 34 -1.38 -7.32 6.02
N CYS A 35 -2.56 -6.75 6.33
CA CYS A 35 -2.87 -5.36 6.05
C CYS A 35 -2.00 -4.39 6.88
N LEU A 36 -1.70 -4.72 8.13
CA LEU A 36 -0.78 -3.95 8.96
C LEU A 36 0.65 -3.99 8.38
N ALA A 37 1.12 -5.17 7.96
CA ALA A 37 2.42 -5.32 7.32
C ALA A 37 2.52 -4.48 6.04
N PHE A 38 1.46 -4.50 5.21
CA PHE A 38 1.36 -3.65 4.02
C PHE A 38 1.48 -2.16 4.37
N GLY A 39 0.74 -1.70 5.37
CA GLY A 39 0.80 -0.31 5.85
C GLY A 39 2.21 0.08 6.33
N PHE A 40 2.87 -0.78 7.10
CA PHE A 40 4.24 -0.54 7.58
C PHE A 40 5.27 -0.41 6.45
N VAL A 41 5.24 -1.31 5.48
CA VAL A 41 6.16 -1.25 4.32
C VAL A 41 5.97 0.05 3.55
N HIS A 42 4.74 0.52 3.41
CA HIS A 42 4.43 1.75 2.68
C HIS A 42 4.80 3.04 3.43
N LEU A 43 5.11 3.00 4.72
CA LEU A 43 5.67 4.16 5.45
C LEU A 43 7.00 4.64 4.83
N CYS A 44 7.80 3.73 4.26
CA CYS A 44 9.04 4.09 3.58
C CYS A 44 8.83 5.01 2.37
N HIS A 45 7.63 5.06 1.80
CA HIS A 45 7.34 5.91 0.64
C HIS A 45 6.91 7.35 1.03
N HIS A 46 6.11 7.51 2.10
CA HIS A 46 5.51 8.81 2.43
C HIS A 46 5.47 9.14 3.93
N GLY A 47 6.03 8.28 4.77
CA GLY A 47 6.01 8.45 6.23
C GLY A 47 7.37 8.71 6.85
N VAL A 48 8.44 8.42 6.11
CA VAL A 48 9.83 8.49 6.59
C VAL A 48 10.68 9.24 5.58
N VAL A 49 11.57 10.09 6.08
CA VAL A 49 12.56 10.80 5.27
C VAL A 49 13.96 10.61 5.86
N LEU A 50 14.97 10.64 5.01
CA LEU A 50 16.37 10.65 5.44
C LEU A 50 16.80 12.11 5.60
N GLY A 51 16.95 12.54 6.85
CA GLY A 51 17.47 13.86 7.20
C GLY A 51 18.95 13.82 7.60
N ALA A 52 19.52 14.96 7.95
CA ALA A 52 20.92 15.07 8.39
C ALA A 52 21.23 14.27 9.66
N SER A 53 20.24 14.05 10.52
CA SER A 53 20.32 13.25 11.77
C SER A 53 19.96 11.77 11.59
N GLY A 54 19.72 11.30 10.37
CA GLY A 54 19.28 9.94 10.06
C GLY A 54 17.81 9.86 9.64
N LEU A 55 17.21 8.67 9.80
CA LEU A 55 15.81 8.43 9.46
C LEU A 55 14.89 9.20 10.41
N MET A 56 13.97 9.98 9.85
CA MET A 56 12.98 10.78 10.58
C MET A 56 11.58 10.37 10.17
N LEU A 57 10.74 10.06 11.17
CA LEU A 57 9.31 9.84 10.96
C LEU A 57 8.58 11.19 10.83
N LEU A 58 7.79 11.35 9.79
CA LEU A 58 6.98 12.55 9.57
C LEU A 58 5.73 12.49 10.46
N PRO A 59 5.61 13.33 11.52
CA PRO A 59 4.62 13.09 12.59
C PRO A 59 3.15 13.27 12.14
N ARG A 60 2.91 14.00 11.06
CA ARG A 60 1.56 14.20 10.50
C ARG A 60 1.27 13.27 9.33
N SER A 61 2.19 13.12 8.39
CA SER A 61 1.95 12.31 7.19
C SER A 61 2.05 10.82 7.46
N ALA A 62 2.96 10.37 8.33
CA ALA A 62 3.16 8.97 8.61
C ALA A 62 1.90 8.25 9.14
N PRO A 63 1.20 8.74 10.19
CA PRO A 63 0.00 8.07 10.69
C PRO A 63 -1.16 8.13 9.68
N ILE A 64 -1.32 9.24 8.96
CA ILE A 64 -2.37 9.36 7.93
C ILE A 64 -2.11 8.36 6.81
N TRP A 65 -0.87 8.31 6.32
CA TRP A 65 -0.48 7.40 5.27
C TRP A 65 -0.58 5.94 5.69
N PHE A 66 -0.15 5.62 6.91
CA PHE A 66 -0.28 4.27 7.46
C PHE A 66 -1.73 3.79 7.49
N VAL A 67 -2.63 4.61 8.06
CA VAL A 67 -4.06 4.27 8.12
C VAL A 67 -4.66 4.12 6.73
N LEU A 68 -4.34 5.02 5.81
CA LEU A 68 -4.80 4.94 4.42
C LEU A 68 -4.34 3.62 3.77
N MET A 69 -3.07 3.25 3.92
CA MET A 69 -2.54 2.02 3.34
C MET A 69 -3.15 0.77 3.95
N VAL A 70 -3.42 0.75 5.25
CA VAL A 70 -4.13 -0.35 5.91
C VAL A 70 -5.56 -0.49 5.37
N LEU A 71 -6.28 0.60 5.19
CA LEU A 71 -7.65 0.59 4.63
C LEU A 71 -7.66 0.10 3.17
N VAL A 72 -6.74 0.59 2.36
CA VAL A 72 -6.57 0.16 0.96
C VAL A 72 -6.20 -1.32 0.89
N ALA A 73 -5.31 -1.79 1.76
CA ALA A 73 -4.95 -3.20 1.86
C ALA A 73 -6.17 -4.08 2.20
N HIS A 74 -7.05 -3.63 3.10
CA HIS A 74 -8.30 -4.33 3.41
C HIS A 74 -9.22 -4.44 2.18
N LEU A 75 -9.33 -3.38 1.38
CA LEU A 75 -10.09 -3.41 0.13
C LEU A 75 -9.52 -4.46 -0.83
N PHE A 76 -8.20 -4.50 -1.02
CA PHE A 76 -7.57 -5.48 -1.90
C PHE A 76 -7.73 -6.91 -1.38
N ALA A 77 -7.59 -7.13 -0.07
CA ALA A 77 -7.83 -8.44 0.56
C ALA A 77 -9.30 -8.88 0.41
N TRP A 78 -10.24 -7.95 0.54
CA TRP A 78 -11.67 -8.21 0.32
C TRP A 78 -11.95 -8.58 -1.15
N LEU A 79 -11.41 -7.85 -2.12
CA LEU A 79 -11.56 -8.13 -3.55
C LEU A 79 -11.02 -9.51 -3.89
N ARG A 80 -9.82 -9.85 -3.39
CA ARG A 80 -9.19 -11.14 -3.60
C ARG A 80 -10.05 -12.28 -3.03
N LYS A 81 -10.59 -12.12 -1.81
CA LYS A 81 -11.46 -13.14 -1.18
C LYS A 81 -12.80 -13.28 -1.90
N ARG A 82 -13.40 -12.16 -2.28
CA ARG A 82 -14.71 -12.15 -2.95
C ARG A 82 -14.67 -12.79 -4.34
N SER A 83 -13.58 -12.61 -5.07
CA SER A 83 -13.40 -13.12 -6.44
C SER A 83 -12.67 -14.46 -6.52
N GLU A 84 -12.07 -14.92 -5.42
CA GLU A 84 -11.16 -16.07 -5.38
C GLU A 84 -9.97 -15.94 -6.35
N SER A 85 -9.63 -14.69 -6.73
CA SER A 85 -8.63 -14.36 -7.75
C SER A 85 -7.81 -13.14 -7.32
N LEU A 86 -6.55 -13.06 -7.75
CA LEU A 86 -5.70 -11.89 -7.54
C LEU A 86 -5.99 -10.77 -8.54
N TYR A 87 -6.59 -11.05 -9.69
CA TYR A 87 -6.78 -10.05 -10.75
C TYR A 87 -7.54 -8.79 -10.32
N PRO A 88 -8.67 -8.86 -9.60
CA PRO A 88 -9.37 -7.66 -9.16
C PRO A 88 -8.57 -6.84 -8.15
N ALA A 89 -7.81 -7.48 -7.27
CA ALA A 89 -6.92 -6.78 -6.33
C ALA A 89 -5.80 -6.06 -7.08
N ILE A 90 -5.14 -6.73 -8.03
CA ILE A 90 -4.11 -6.14 -8.90
C ILE A 90 -4.67 -4.94 -9.68
N ALA A 91 -5.84 -5.07 -10.29
CA ALA A 91 -6.47 -4.00 -11.06
C ALA A 91 -6.82 -2.80 -10.18
N ALA A 92 -7.40 -3.03 -8.98
CA ALA A 92 -7.71 -1.98 -8.03
C ALA A 92 -6.45 -1.29 -7.49
N HIS A 93 -5.39 -2.04 -7.21
CA HIS A 93 -4.11 -1.51 -6.78
C HIS A 93 -3.45 -0.65 -7.88
N ALA A 94 -3.44 -1.12 -9.12
CA ALA A 94 -2.93 -0.34 -10.25
C ALA A 94 -3.73 0.96 -10.47
N ALA A 95 -5.06 0.90 -10.35
CA ALA A 95 -5.92 2.07 -10.43
C ALA A 95 -5.65 3.06 -9.28
N PHE A 96 -5.48 2.57 -8.06
CA PHE A 96 -5.11 3.38 -6.90
C PHE A 96 -3.77 4.10 -7.13
N ASN A 97 -2.72 3.39 -7.58
CA ASN A 97 -1.42 3.96 -7.86
C ASN A 97 -1.48 5.01 -8.99
N PHE A 98 -2.30 4.77 -10.01
CA PHE A 98 -2.51 5.72 -11.10
C PHE A 98 -3.16 7.02 -10.60
N VAL A 99 -4.24 6.91 -9.84
CA VAL A 99 -4.94 8.07 -9.28
C VAL A 99 -4.02 8.85 -8.33
N MET A 100 -3.37 8.16 -7.39
CA MET A 100 -2.44 8.80 -6.46
C MET A 100 -1.28 9.48 -7.17
N GLY A 101 -0.65 8.81 -8.14
CA GLY A 101 0.43 9.37 -8.94
C GLY A 101 -0.01 10.62 -9.72
N THR A 102 -1.21 10.59 -10.30
CA THR A 102 -1.79 11.73 -11.01
C THR A 102 -2.06 12.90 -10.05
N CYS A 103 -2.65 12.65 -8.87
CA CYS A 103 -2.89 13.68 -7.87
C CYS A 103 -1.58 14.35 -7.39
N ILE A 104 -0.56 13.54 -7.12
CA ILE A 104 0.77 14.03 -6.71
C ILE A 104 1.39 14.88 -7.83
N PHE A 105 1.35 14.39 -9.08
CA PHE A 105 1.87 15.10 -10.23
C PHE A 105 1.19 16.44 -10.40
N LEU A 106 -0.13 16.51 -10.38
CA LEU A 106 -0.89 17.73 -10.52
C LEU A 106 -0.66 18.71 -9.36
N ALA A 107 -0.46 18.20 -8.14
CA ALA A 107 -0.17 19.04 -6.98
C ALA A 107 1.23 19.70 -7.03
N LEU A 108 2.19 19.01 -7.66
CA LEU A 108 3.58 19.50 -7.75
C LEU A 108 3.86 20.30 -9.04
N TRP A 109 3.04 20.15 -10.09
CA TRP A 109 3.24 20.80 -11.39
C TRP A 109 3.33 22.34 -11.31
N PRO A 110 2.49 23.07 -10.56
CA PRO A 110 2.58 24.53 -10.48
C PRO A 110 3.89 25.03 -9.86
N ALA A 111 4.49 24.27 -8.95
CA ALA A 111 5.73 24.67 -8.28
C ALA A 111 6.97 24.59 -9.18
N SER A 112 6.92 23.80 -10.27
CA SER A 112 8.03 23.66 -11.21
C SER A 112 8.00 24.68 -12.36
N SER A 113 6.88 25.38 -12.57
CA SER A 113 6.72 26.39 -13.63
C SER A 113 7.17 27.80 -13.20
N GLU A 114 7.50 27.98 -11.91
CA GLU A 114 7.95 29.26 -11.35
C GLU A 114 9.48 29.32 -11.10
N LEU A 115 10.21 28.27 -11.45
CA LEU A 115 11.68 28.18 -11.40
C LEU A 115 12.28 28.32 -12.80
#